data_4459879023037c7d71774470a9a5f044
#
_entry.id   4459879023037c7d71774470a9a5f044
#
_cell.length_a   1.000
_cell.length_b   1.000
_cell.length_c   1.000
_cell.angle_alpha   90.00
_cell.angle_beta   90.00
_cell.angle_gamma   90.00
#
_symmetry.space_group_name_H-M   'P 1'
#
loop_
_entity.id
_entity.type
_entity.pdbx_description
1 polymer ?
#
loop_
_entity_poly.entity_id
_entity_poly.type
_entity_poly.pdbx_seq_one_letter_code
_entity_poly.pdbx_strand_id
1 'polypeptide(L)' 'MQEIWSAEIGRWSYYVLYSAQTTKWQLCRRHADPRDDDLVAQGVSKHRRPSTTQILEEVREELSAITEEIQ' A
#
# COMPACT_ATOMS: atom_id res chain seq x y z
N MET A 1 2.90 -10.95 -6.19
CA MET A 1 2.86 -9.48 -6.10
C MET A 1 4.22 -8.95 -5.70
N GLN A 2 4.57 -7.78 -6.15
CA GLN A 2 5.87 -7.17 -5.89
C GLN A 2 5.70 -5.96 -4.98
N GLU A 3 6.60 -5.80 -4.01
CA GLU A 3 6.63 -4.61 -3.17
C GLU A 3 7.20 -3.44 -3.99
N ILE A 4 6.42 -2.37 -4.11
CA ILE A 4 6.78 -1.21 -4.93
C ILE A 4 7.07 0.05 -4.10
N TRP A 5 6.72 0.02 -2.82
CA TRP A 5 6.89 1.18 -1.93
C TRP A 5 6.79 0.73 -0.49
N SER A 6 7.51 1.41 0.38
CA SER A 6 7.39 1.22 1.83
C SER A 6 7.75 2.51 2.56
N ALA A 7 7.18 2.71 3.74
CA ALA A 7 7.51 3.84 4.59
C ALA A 7 7.07 3.58 6.03
N GLU A 8 7.67 4.31 6.96
CA GLU A 8 7.25 4.30 8.35
C GLU A 8 6.33 5.49 8.60
N ILE A 9 5.16 5.22 9.20
CA ILE A 9 4.18 6.23 9.58
C ILE A 9 3.81 5.97 11.03
N GLY A 10 4.19 6.91 11.91
CA GLY A 10 4.03 6.69 13.34
C GLY A 10 4.90 5.54 13.84
N ARG A 11 4.29 4.55 14.47
CA ARG A 11 4.96 3.38 15.02
C ARG A 11 5.05 2.20 14.07
N TRP A 12 4.41 2.30 12.92
CA TRP A 12 4.20 1.18 12.04
C TRP A 12 4.93 1.34 10.72
N SER A 13 5.35 0.21 10.16
CA SER A 13 5.89 0.16 8.81
C SER A 13 4.79 -0.30 7.87
N TYR A 14 4.60 0.46 6.78
CA TYR A 14 3.61 0.15 5.74
C TYR A 14 4.33 -0.16 4.44
N TYR A 15 3.69 -0.96 3.61
CA TYR A 15 4.23 -1.26 2.28
C TYR A 15 3.09 -1.50 1.31
N VAL A 16 3.37 -1.27 0.02
CA VAL A 16 2.41 -1.48 -1.04
C VAL A 16 2.90 -2.60 -1.95
N LEU A 17 2.04 -3.59 -2.16
CA LEU A 17 2.26 -4.67 -3.12
C LEU A 17 1.46 -4.39 -4.38
N TYR A 18 2.01 -4.76 -5.52
CA TYR A 18 1.36 -4.58 -6.81
C TYR A 18 1.55 -5.81 -7.69
N SER A 19 0.48 -6.22 -8.40
CA SER A 19 0.51 -7.29 -9.39
C SER A 19 0.27 -6.73 -10.78
N ALA A 20 1.26 -6.83 -11.66
CA ALA A 20 1.12 -6.38 -13.05
C ALA A 20 0.10 -7.20 -13.83
N GLN A 21 -0.14 -8.45 -13.44
CA GLN A 21 -1.08 -9.34 -14.13
C GLN A 21 -2.53 -8.93 -13.92
N THR A 22 -2.86 -8.51 -12.69
CA THR A 22 -4.22 -8.17 -12.31
C THR A 22 -4.42 -6.67 -12.11
N THR A 23 -3.35 -5.88 -12.16
CA THR A 23 -3.32 -4.45 -11.84
C THR A 23 -3.85 -4.14 -10.45
N LYS A 24 -3.79 -5.12 -9.56
CA LYS A 24 -4.25 -5.00 -8.17
C LYS A 24 -3.13 -4.53 -7.27
N TRP A 25 -3.45 -3.58 -6.38
CA TRP A 25 -2.53 -3.15 -5.34
C TRP A 25 -3.09 -3.47 -3.96
N GLN A 26 -2.18 -3.65 -2.99
CA GLN A 26 -2.53 -3.88 -1.58
C GLN A 26 -1.64 -3.03 -0.70
N LEU A 27 -2.26 -2.26 0.19
CA LEU A 27 -1.56 -1.52 1.23
C LEU A 27 -1.56 -2.38 2.50
N CYS A 28 -0.39 -2.71 2.99
CA CYS A 28 -0.22 -3.63 4.12
C CYS A 28 0.54 -2.96 5.25
N ARG A 29 0.31 -3.44 6.47
CA ARG A 29 1.04 -3.02 7.66
C ARG A 29 1.87 -4.19 8.15
N ARG A 30 3.17 -3.94 8.32
CA ARG A 30 4.16 -4.97 8.65
C ARG A 30 4.15 -5.29 10.15
N HIS A 31 4.24 -6.57 10.49
CA HIS A 31 4.44 -7.05 11.85
C HIS A 31 5.78 -7.77 11.96
N ALA A 32 6.18 -8.12 13.19
CA ALA A 32 7.42 -8.86 13.43
C ALA A 32 7.45 -10.20 12.69
N ASP A 33 6.31 -10.89 12.62
CA ASP A 33 6.14 -12.11 11.83
C ASP A 33 5.38 -11.74 10.57
N PRO A 34 5.95 -11.94 9.35
CA PRO A 34 5.28 -11.60 8.10
C PRO A 34 3.91 -12.26 7.90
N ARG A 35 3.68 -13.41 8.56
CA ARG A 35 2.39 -14.10 8.50
C ARG A 35 1.28 -13.31 9.19
N ASP A 36 1.64 -12.38 10.07
CA ASP A 36 0.71 -11.55 10.82
C ASP A 36 0.47 -10.19 10.18
N ASP A 37 1.10 -9.91 9.02
CA ASP A 37 0.94 -8.62 8.34
C ASP A 37 -0.54 -8.34 8.06
N ASP A 38 -0.95 -7.10 8.30
CA ASP A 38 -2.34 -6.68 8.10
C ASP A 38 -2.55 -6.14 6.69
N LEU A 39 -3.65 -6.53 6.07
CA LEU A 39 -4.13 -5.89 4.86
C LEU A 39 -4.96 -4.66 5.29
N VAL A 40 -4.42 -3.47 5.03
CA VAL A 40 -5.07 -2.22 5.42
C VAL A 40 -6.09 -1.78 4.39
N ALA A 41 -5.72 -1.87 3.11
CA ALA A 41 -6.59 -1.47 2.01
C ALA A 41 -6.14 -2.17 0.73
N GLN A 42 -7.03 -2.25 -0.24
CA GLN A 42 -6.70 -2.83 -1.54
C GLN A 42 -7.59 -2.22 -2.63
N GLY A 43 -7.12 -2.29 -3.85
CA GLY A 43 -7.85 -1.79 -5.00
C GLY A 43 -7.25 -2.28 -6.30
N VAL A 44 -7.86 -1.86 -7.40
CA VAL A 44 -7.40 -2.16 -8.76
C VAL A 44 -7.06 -0.84 -9.43
N SER A 45 -5.89 -0.76 -10.06
CA SER A 45 -5.46 0.47 -10.72
C SER A 45 -6.39 0.80 -11.89
N LYS A 46 -6.65 2.09 -12.06
CA LYS A 46 -7.40 2.63 -13.21
C LYS A 46 -6.58 2.58 -14.48
N HIS A 47 -5.27 2.51 -14.35
CA HIS A 47 -4.33 2.54 -15.48
C HIS A 47 -4.01 1.13 -15.94
N ARG A 48 -3.80 0.97 -17.23
CA ARG A 48 -3.48 -0.33 -17.82
C ARG A 48 -2.05 -0.76 -17.48
N ARG A 49 -1.12 0.18 -17.47
CA ARG A 49 0.29 -0.03 -17.13
C ARG A 49 0.74 1.12 -16.23
N PRO A 50 0.31 1.12 -14.97
CA PRO A 50 0.61 2.24 -14.09
C PRO A 50 2.09 2.26 -13.69
N SER A 51 2.62 3.47 -13.54
CA SER A 51 3.90 3.68 -12.89
C SER A 51 3.71 3.55 -11.37
N THR A 52 4.80 3.41 -10.64
CA THR A 52 4.76 3.41 -9.17
C THR A 52 4.09 4.68 -8.65
N THR A 53 4.42 5.84 -9.23
CA THR A 53 3.81 7.11 -8.85
C THR A 53 2.29 7.11 -9.02
N GLN A 54 1.80 6.56 -10.14
CA GLN A 54 0.36 6.49 -10.39
C GLN A 54 -0.36 5.58 -9.40
N ILE A 55 0.25 4.46 -9.06
CA ILE A 55 -0.30 3.54 -8.05
C ILE A 55 -0.36 4.23 -6.69
N LEU A 56 0.70 4.93 -6.29
CA LEU A 56 0.75 5.65 -5.01
C LEU A 56 -0.27 6.79 -4.95
N GLU A 57 -0.58 7.42 -6.05
CA GLU A 57 -1.65 8.42 -6.10
C GLU A 57 -3.01 7.80 -5.80
N GLU A 58 -3.26 6.58 -6.30
CA GLU A 58 -4.49 5.86 -6.00
C GLU A 58 -4.56 5.40 -4.55
N VAL A 59 -3.42 5.08 -3.94
CA VAL A 59 -3.31 4.68 -2.53
C VAL A 59 -3.36 5.90 -1.58
N ARG A 60 -3.18 7.09 -2.10
CA ARG A 60 -2.99 8.32 -1.34
C ARG A 60 -4.08 8.60 -0.31
N GLU A 61 -5.33 8.35 -0.63
CA GLU A 61 -6.45 8.57 0.28
C GLU A 61 -6.31 7.70 1.53
N GLU A 62 -5.92 6.44 1.36
CA GLU A 62 -5.72 5.53 2.48
C GLU A 62 -4.54 5.94 3.34
N LEU A 63 -3.46 6.39 2.71
CA LEU A 63 -2.29 6.88 3.42
C LEU A 63 -2.61 8.15 4.22
N SER A 64 -3.42 9.04 3.66
CA SER A 64 -3.85 10.26 4.33
C SER A 64 -4.69 9.95 5.58
N ALA A 65 -5.60 8.97 5.47
CA ALA A 65 -6.42 8.53 6.60
C ALA A 65 -5.56 7.99 7.74
N ILE A 66 -4.54 7.18 7.42
CA ILE A 66 -3.60 6.65 8.41
C ILE A 66 -2.85 7.79 9.11
N THR A 67 -2.35 8.75 8.33
CA THR A 67 -1.61 9.89 8.86
C THR A 67 -2.48 10.75 9.80
N GLU A 68 -3.74 10.94 9.45
CA GLU A 68 -4.69 11.69 10.28
C GLU A 68 -4.97 11.01 11.62
N GLU A 69 -5.09 9.68 11.62
CA GLU A 69 -5.33 8.93 12.86
C GLU A 69 -4.16 9.01 13.84
N ILE A 70 -2.95 9.18 13.34
CA ILE A 70 -1.74 9.23 14.17
C ILE A 70 -1.54 10.62 14.79
N GLN A 71 -2.07 11.64 14.16
CA GLN A 71 -2.02 13.01 14.67
C GLN A 71 -3.16 13.25 15.65
#